data_8fc0a138524ff69258c377efbfef668d
#
_entry.id   8fc0a138524ff69258c377efbfef668d
#
_cell.length_a   1.000
_cell.length_b   1.000
_cell.length_c   1.000
_cell.angle_alpha   90.00
_cell.angle_beta   90.00
_cell.angle_gamma   90.00
#
_symmetry.space_group_name_H-M   'P 1'
#
loop_
_entity.id
_entity.type
_entity.pdbx_description
1 polymer ?
#
loop_
_entity_poly.entity_id
_entity_poly.type
_entity_poly.pdbx_seq_one_letter_code
_entity_poly.pdbx_strand_id
1 'polypeptide(L)'
;MWSKRIRYLNFLILFLTANVSAEYKITVLATNISNYGGFGEWSFSALYESDEESVLFDTGFHEDTVLHNAKILNKDLSKVNKVVLSHFHSDHTGGLIKLRQVYKELNADAFSEVYVARGFFDQRYYKDGSMEGPGNYRDSSEFKKAAEEEGIKFIILDDFKKISNNLYATGTVERVVEKYNGPKGFYLDKDLTIPDIIRDDQSVGMLTDNGWIMMSGCGHSGIINTAMKLQSIKNEPVYGAIGGFHLFKASDNTSLK
;
A
#
# COMPACT_ATOMS: atom_id res chain seq x y z
N MET A 1 -24.68 42.34 66.41
CA MET A 1 -24.68 40.97 65.77
C MET A 1 -24.70 41.12 64.27
N TRP A 2 -23.58 40.96 63.60
CA TRP A 2 -23.47 41.08 62.16
C TRP A 2 -23.34 39.68 61.58
N SER A 3 -24.33 39.22 60.81
CA SER A 3 -24.37 37.96 60.06
C SER A 3 -23.61 38.13 58.73
N LYS A 4 -22.47 37.50 58.58
CA LYS A 4 -21.77 37.40 57.31
C LYS A 4 -22.43 36.31 56.48
N ARG A 5 -23.10 36.67 55.38
CA ARG A 5 -23.55 35.74 54.33
C ARG A 5 -22.38 35.43 53.40
N ILE A 6 -21.85 34.19 53.42
CA ILE A 6 -20.90 33.66 52.47
C ILE A 6 -21.70 33.28 51.22
N ARG A 7 -21.44 33.97 50.09
CA ARG A 7 -21.93 33.58 48.76
C ARG A 7 -20.96 32.57 48.16
N TYR A 8 -21.43 31.33 47.97
CA TYR A 8 -20.71 30.34 47.19
C TYR A 8 -20.88 30.66 45.71
N LEU A 9 -19.81 31.02 45.04
CA LEU A 9 -19.75 31.20 43.59
C LEU A 9 -19.49 29.82 42.98
N ASN A 10 -20.53 29.17 42.43
CA ASN A 10 -20.36 27.91 41.67
C ASN A 10 -19.73 28.24 40.34
N PHE A 11 -18.44 27.89 40.19
CA PHE A 11 -17.78 27.87 38.89
C PHE A 11 -18.21 26.62 38.10
N LEU A 12 -19.10 26.81 37.13
CA LEU A 12 -19.43 25.78 36.14
C LEU A 12 -18.30 25.72 35.13
N ILE A 13 -17.38 24.74 35.25
CA ILE A 13 -16.36 24.47 34.24
C ILE A 13 -17.04 23.72 33.11
N LEU A 14 -17.33 24.41 32.02
CA LEU A 14 -17.78 23.80 30.76
C LEU A 14 -16.59 23.17 30.08
N PHE A 15 -16.44 21.84 30.13
CA PHE A 15 -15.51 21.10 29.27
C PHE A 15 -16.09 21.13 27.86
N LEU A 16 -15.59 22.03 27.02
CA LEU A 16 -15.72 21.92 25.56
C LEU A 16 -14.81 20.75 25.09
N THR A 17 -15.39 19.59 24.93
CA THR A 17 -14.73 18.51 24.17
C THR A 17 -14.74 18.94 22.71
N ALA A 18 -13.68 19.55 22.23
CA ALA A 18 -13.42 19.64 20.81
C ALA A 18 -13.30 18.18 20.29
N ASN A 19 -14.24 17.74 19.47
CA ASN A 19 -14.05 16.54 18.66
C ASN A 19 -12.91 16.86 17.69
N VAL A 20 -11.68 16.51 18.06
CA VAL A 20 -10.55 16.49 17.12
C VAL A 20 -10.84 15.29 16.23
N SER A 21 -11.36 15.54 15.03
CA SER A 21 -11.41 14.55 13.99
C SER A 21 -9.98 14.19 13.64
N ALA A 22 -9.59 12.92 13.74
CA ALA A 22 -8.30 12.47 13.31
C ALA A 22 -8.12 12.81 11.80
N GLU A 23 -7.06 13.53 11.47
CA GLU A 23 -6.77 13.87 10.07
C GLU A 23 -6.00 12.72 9.44
N TYR A 24 -6.53 12.18 8.34
CA TYR A 24 -5.88 11.17 7.53
C TYR A 24 -5.56 11.74 6.16
N LYS A 25 -4.37 11.50 5.68
CA LYS A 25 -3.90 12.01 4.39
C LYS A 25 -3.28 10.91 3.54
N ILE A 26 -3.63 10.90 2.25
CA ILE A 26 -2.99 10.07 1.24
C ILE A 26 -2.29 11.00 0.26
N THR A 27 -0.99 10.80 0.07
CA THR A 27 -0.18 11.53 -0.90
C THR A 27 0.38 10.54 -1.91
N VAL A 28 0.02 10.68 -3.20
CA VAL A 28 0.60 9.85 -4.28
C VAL A 28 2.02 10.34 -4.55
N LEU A 29 3.00 9.44 -4.43
CA LEU A 29 4.42 9.74 -4.61
C LEU A 29 4.98 9.24 -5.94
N ALA A 30 4.38 8.21 -6.55
CA ALA A 30 4.74 7.74 -7.88
C ALA A 30 3.47 7.38 -8.67
N THR A 31 3.39 7.87 -9.91
CA THR A 31 2.33 7.59 -10.88
C THR A 31 2.78 8.12 -12.24
N ASN A 32 2.04 7.81 -13.31
CA ASN A 32 2.35 8.21 -14.68
C ASN A 32 2.43 9.75 -14.89
N ILE A 33 1.82 10.51 -14.00
CA ILE A 33 1.80 11.99 -14.08
C ILE A 33 2.44 12.54 -12.81
N SER A 34 3.39 13.46 -12.98
CA SER A 34 4.02 14.14 -11.85
C SER A 34 3.61 15.60 -11.76
N ASN A 35 3.78 16.19 -10.57
CA ASN A 35 3.73 17.63 -10.38
C ASN A 35 5.01 18.28 -10.94
N TYR A 36 5.00 19.62 -11.09
CA TYR A 36 6.16 20.38 -11.53
C TYR A 36 7.40 20.08 -10.69
N GLY A 37 8.47 19.66 -11.36
CA GLY A 37 9.74 19.25 -10.74
C GLY A 37 9.76 17.80 -10.22
N GLY A 38 8.65 17.09 -10.24
CA GLY A 38 8.59 15.67 -9.89
C GLY A 38 8.90 14.74 -11.06
N PHE A 39 9.07 13.46 -10.77
CA PHE A 39 9.24 12.39 -11.76
C PHE A 39 7.92 11.62 -11.93
N GLY A 40 7.48 11.46 -13.18
CA GLY A 40 6.40 10.55 -13.56
C GLY A 40 7.00 9.27 -14.12
N GLU A 41 6.38 8.13 -13.80
CA GLU A 41 6.81 6.82 -14.28
C GLU A 41 5.63 5.84 -14.33
N TRP A 42 5.78 4.77 -15.10
CA TRP A 42 4.80 3.68 -15.07
C TRP A 42 4.95 2.90 -13.76
N SER A 43 4.28 3.38 -12.73
CA SER A 43 4.34 2.79 -11.40
C SER A 43 3.25 3.34 -10.49
N PHE A 44 3.23 2.84 -9.26
CA PHE A 44 2.44 3.44 -8.19
C PHE A 44 3.21 3.48 -6.88
N SER A 45 3.01 4.53 -6.09
CA SER A 45 3.36 4.62 -4.67
C SER A 45 2.50 5.68 -4.00
N ALA A 46 2.00 5.39 -2.81
CA ALA A 46 1.21 6.32 -2.01
C ALA A 46 1.61 6.29 -0.54
N LEU A 47 1.81 7.48 0.04
CA LEU A 47 2.07 7.67 1.45
C LEU A 47 0.74 7.90 2.18
N TYR A 48 0.41 7.03 3.12
CA TYR A 48 -0.62 7.26 4.12
C TYR A 48 0.02 7.93 5.35
N GLU A 49 -0.62 8.96 5.86
CA GLU A 49 -0.21 9.70 7.05
C GLU A 49 -1.41 9.85 7.99
N SER A 50 -1.18 9.63 9.28
CA SER A 50 -2.09 9.94 10.38
C SER A 50 -1.33 10.69 11.47
N ASP A 51 -2.04 11.11 12.53
CA ASP A 51 -1.40 11.74 13.71
C ASP A 51 -0.41 10.79 14.42
N GLU A 52 -0.58 9.49 14.28
CA GLU A 52 0.19 8.47 15.01
C GLU A 52 1.33 7.87 14.18
N GLU A 53 1.10 7.60 12.90
CA GLU A 53 2.07 6.88 12.06
C GLU A 53 1.91 7.17 10.56
N SER A 54 2.98 6.84 9.83
CA SER A 54 3.02 6.89 8.37
C SER A 54 3.28 5.49 7.81
N VAL A 55 2.58 5.14 6.74
CA VAL A 55 2.73 3.85 6.03
C VAL A 55 2.91 4.13 4.54
N LEU A 56 3.87 3.47 3.90
CA LEU A 56 4.02 3.54 2.45
C LEU A 56 3.34 2.33 1.80
N PHE A 57 2.55 2.59 0.77
CA PHE A 57 1.99 1.58 -0.12
C PHE A 57 2.69 1.66 -1.46
N ASP A 58 3.37 0.57 -1.85
CA ASP A 58 4.28 0.45 -3.00
C ASP A 58 5.45 1.45 -3.00
N THR A 59 6.47 1.19 -3.81
CA THR A 59 7.72 1.95 -3.78
C THR A 59 8.17 2.48 -5.15
N GLY A 60 7.29 2.41 -6.15
CA GLY A 60 7.61 2.86 -7.50
C GLY A 60 8.50 1.89 -8.28
N PHE A 61 8.90 2.31 -9.48
CA PHE A 61 9.74 1.54 -10.40
C PHE A 61 11.22 1.90 -10.25
N HIS A 62 11.57 3.15 -10.46
CA HIS A 62 12.95 3.60 -10.28
C HIS A 62 13.24 3.88 -8.81
N GLU A 63 14.43 3.50 -8.37
CA GLU A 63 14.86 3.58 -6.98
C GLU A 63 14.83 5.00 -6.39
N ASP A 64 14.94 6.04 -7.23
CA ASP A 64 15.00 7.43 -6.81
C ASP A 64 13.65 8.19 -6.93
N THR A 65 12.64 7.65 -7.63
CA THR A 65 11.40 8.40 -7.92
C THR A 65 10.66 8.78 -6.65
N VAL A 66 10.41 7.83 -5.75
CA VAL A 66 9.71 8.09 -4.49
C VAL A 66 10.51 9.03 -3.59
N LEU A 67 11.83 8.85 -3.52
CA LEU A 67 12.74 9.74 -2.78
C LEU A 67 12.65 11.18 -3.29
N HIS A 68 12.77 11.36 -4.60
CA HIS A 68 12.73 12.67 -5.25
C HIS A 68 11.37 13.34 -5.05
N ASN A 69 10.29 12.63 -5.34
CA ASN A 69 8.93 13.18 -5.26
C ASN A 69 8.53 13.51 -3.82
N ALA A 70 8.92 12.69 -2.84
CA ALA A 70 8.71 13.00 -1.43
C ALA A 70 9.39 14.32 -1.03
N LYS A 71 10.63 14.55 -1.50
CA LYS A 71 11.35 15.80 -1.26
C LYS A 71 10.63 17.00 -1.90
N ILE A 72 10.19 16.90 -3.16
CA ILE A 72 9.45 17.96 -3.86
C ILE A 72 8.14 18.30 -3.13
N LEU A 73 7.47 17.29 -2.57
CA LEU A 73 6.21 17.44 -1.85
C LEU A 73 6.38 17.72 -0.35
N ASN A 74 7.62 17.95 0.12
CA ASN A 74 7.97 18.17 1.54
C ASN A 74 7.43 17.07 2.47
N LYS A 75 7.57 15.80 2.05
CA LYS A 75 7.19 14.63 2.83
C LYS A 75 8.39 14.04 3.56
N ASP A 76 8.24 13.81 4.86
CA ASP A 76 9.24 13.17 5.70
C ASP A 76 9.00 11.66 5.73
N LEU A 77 9.79 10.92 4.94
CA LEU A 77 9.72 9.47 4.89
C LEU A 77 10.52 8.77 6.00
N SER A 78 11.30 9.49 6.80
CA SER A 78 12.06 8.88 7.91
C SER A 78 11.18 8.26 8.99
N LYS A 79 9.90 8.65 9.03
CA LYS A 79 8.89 8.11 9.97
C LYS A 79 8.15 6.89 9.47
N VAL A 80 8.39 6.47 8.23
CA VAL A 80 7.74 5.30 7.62
C VAL A 80 8.44 4.03 8.10
N ASN A 81 7.89 3.34 9.07
CA ASN A 81 8.44 2.06 9.53
C ASN A 81 7.82 0.86 8.77
N LYS A 82 6.59 1.03 8.29
CA LYS A 82 5.80 -0.02 7.65
C LYS A 82 5.59 0.28 6.17
N VAL A 83 5.79 -0.74 5.34
CA VAL A 83 5.52 -0.72 3.89
C VAL A 83 4.55 -1.86 3.57
N VAL A 84 3.59 -1.61 2.71
CA VAL A 84 2.77 -2.66 2.11
C VAL A 84 3.08 -2.68 0.62
N LEU A 85 3.53 -3.82 0.09
CA LEU A 85 3.74 -4.01 -1.35
C LEU A 85 2.53 -4.71 -1.94
N SER A 86 1.97 -4.15 -3.00
CA SER A 86 0.78 -4.68 -3.64
C SER A 86 1.03 -6.06 -4.27
N HIS A 87 2.11 -6.20 -5.02
CA HIS A 87 2.53 -7.43 -5.66
C HIS A 87 4.00 -7.34 -6.10
N PHE A 88 4.54 -8.42 -6.68
CA PHE A 88 5.97 -8.58 -6.95
C PHE A 88 6.54 -7.71 -8.09
N HIS A 89 5.75 -7.17 -9.00
CA HIS A 89 6.24 -6.44 -10.17
C HIS A 89 7.18 -5.29 -9.79
N SER A 90 8.18 -5.08 -10.64
CA SER A 90 9.24 -4.09 -10.40
C SER A 90 8.74 -2.66 -10.32
N ASP A 91 7.67 -2.33 -11.03
CA ASP A 91 7.03 -1.01 -11.00
C ASP A 91 6.30 -0.68 -9.69
N HIS A 92 6.29 -1.62 -8.73
CA HIS A 92 5.77 -1.45 -7.38
C HIS A 92 6.81 -1.67 -6.28
N THR A 93 7.93 -2.32 -6.63
CA THR A 93 8.91 -2.79 -5.64
C THR A 93 10.32 -2.20 -5.84
N GLY A 94 10.53 -1.42 -6.91
CA GLY A 94 11.85 -0.96 -7.35
C GLY A 94 12.57 -0.06 -6.35
N GLY A 95 11.85 0.78 -5.61
CA GLY A 95 12.44 1.72 -4.66
C GLY A 95 12.74 1.15 -3.26
N LEU A 96 12.23 -0.05 -2.91
CA LEU A 96 12.22 -0.53 -1.53
C LEU A 96 13.61 -0.52 -0.86
N ILE A 97 14.59 -1.20 -1.46
CA ILE A 97 15.92 -1.36 -0.86
C ILE A 97 16.61 0.00 -0.74
N LYS A 98 16.50 0.84 -1.75
CA LYS A 98 17.08 2.19 -1.73
C LYS A 98 16.47 3.07 -0.65
N LEU A 99 15.14 3.06 -0.49
CA LEU A 99 14.46 3.77 0.59
C LEU A 99 14.97 3.32 1.96
N ARG A 100 15.10 2.02 2.18
CA ARG A 100 15.66 1.47 3.42
C ARG A 100 17.09 1.97 3.65
N GLN A 101 17.96 1.87 2.64
CA GLN A 101 19.36 2.30 2.74
C GLN A 101 19.50 3.77 3.12
N VAL A 102 18.67 4.64 2.51
CA VAL A 102 18.72 6.09 2.77
C VAL A 102 18.22 6.43 4.17
N TYR A 103 17.12 5.81 4.61
CA TYR A 103 16.44 6.24 5.83
C TYR A 103 16.85 5.50 7.10
N LYS A 104 17.46 4.30 7.02
CA LYS A 104 17.91 3.54 8.20
C LYS A 104 18.94 4.29 9.05
N GLU A 105 19.72 5.19 8.44
CA GLU A 105 20.72 6.02 9.13
C GLU A 105 20.05 7.15 9.95
N LEU A 106 18.84 7.56 9.58
CA LEU A 106 18.05 8.58 10.28
C LEU A 106 17.12 7.97 11.33
N ASN A 107 16.56 6.81 11.02
CA ASN A 107 15.68 6.02 11.89
C ASN A 107 15.92 4.54 11.61
N ALA A 108 16.46 3.81 12.59
CA ALA A 108 16.79 2.39 12.47
C ALA A 108 15.58 1.52 12.07
N ASP A 109 14.36 1.94 12.40
CA ASP A 109 13.12 1.23 12.06
C ASP A 109 12.49 1.65 10.73
N ALA A 110 13.01 2.72 10.08
CA ALA A 110 12.45 3.20 8.81
C ALA A 110 12.50 2.09 7.73
N PHE A 111 11.35 1.80 7.10
CA PHE A 111 11.20 0.77 6.05
C PHE A 111 11.63 -0.64 6.49
N SER A 112 11.55 -0.96 7.78
CA SER A 112 12.01 -2.24 8.31
C SER A 112 10.95 -3.34 8.28
N GLU A 113 9.66 -3.01 8.30
CA GLU A 113 8.55 -3.97 8.24
C GLU A 113 7.84 -3.89 6.89
N VAL A 114 7.89 -4.95 6.10
CA VAL A 114 7.32 -5.01 4.76
C VAL A 114 6.27 -6.11 4.68
N TYR A 115 5.02 -5.73 4.44
CA TYR A 115 3.87 -6.62 4.35
C TYR A 115 3.64 -6.99 2.89
N VAL A 116 3.66 -8.29 2.60
CA VAL A 116 3.45 -8.87 1.27
C VAL A 116 2.42 -9.99 1.35
N ALA A 117 1.62 -10.20 0.31
CA ALA A 117 0.69 -11.32 0.28
C ALA A 117 1.39 -12.63 -0.08
N ARG A 118 0.73 -13.76 0.23
CA ARG A 118 1.23 -15.10 -0.13
C ARG A 118 1.49 -15.19 -1.63
N GLY A 119 2.63 -15.77 -2.00
CA GLY A 119 3.06 -15.92 -3.39
C GLY A 119 3.98 -14.80 -3.89
N PHE A 120 4.22 -13.75 -3.10
CA PHE A 120 5.09 -12.63 -3.50
C PHE A 120 6.50 -13.08 -3.91
N PHE A 121 7.07 -14.06 -3.23
CA PHE A 121 8.39 -14.61 -3.53
C PHE A 121 8.37 -15.85 -4.45
N ASP A 122 7.20 -16.23 -5.00
CA ASP A 122 7.16 -17.29 -6.00
C ASP A 122 8.01 -16.88 -7.20
N GLN A 123 8.87 -17.77 -7.70
CA GLN A 123 9.68 -17.47 -8.88
C GLN A 123 8.82 -17.49 -10.14
N ARG A 124 9.01 -16.50 -11.02
CA ARG A 124 8.28 -16.38 -12.29
C ARG A 124 9.24 -16.64 -13.45
N TYR A 125 8.71 -17.32 -14.46
CA TYR A 125 9.43 -17.70 -15.66
C TYR A 125 8.70 -17.21 -16.90
N TYR A 126 9.45 -16.72 -17.88
CA TYR A 126 8.96 -16.43 -19.22
C TYR A 126 9.16 -17.63 -20.16
N LYS A 127 8.49 -17.60 -21.32
CA LYS A 127 8.61 -18.65 -22.36
C LYS A 127 10.02 -18.81 -22.92
N ASP A 128 10.84 -17.79 -22.87
CA ASP A 128 12.25 -17.83 -23.30
C ASP A 128 13.19 -18.37 -22.21
N GLY A 129 12.65 -18.78 -21.06
CA GLY A 129 13.40 -19.28 -19.92
C GLY A 129 13.97 -18.20 -19.02
N SER A 130 13.80 -16.92 -19.35
CA SER A 130 14.18 -15.83 -18.44
C SER A 130 13.28 -15.81 -17.19
N MET A 131 13.79 -15.21 -16.12
CA MET A 131 13.08 -15.10 -14.84
C MET A 131 12.72 -13.65 -14.55
N GLU A 132 11.70 -13.46 -13.74
CA GLU A 132 11.32 -12.16 -13.18
C GLU A 132 11.05 -12.28 -11.68
N GLY A 133 11.57 -11.30 -10.95
CA GLY A 133 11.39 -11.14 -9.51
C GLY A 133 11.17 -9.68 -9.15
N PRO A 134 10.99 -9.39 -7.85
CA PRO A 134 10.75 -8.03 -7.36
C PRO A 134 11.94 -7.08 -7.60
N GLY A 135 11.64 -5.80 -7.70
CA GLY A 135 12.66 -4.77 -7.92
C GLY A 135 13.40 -4.95 -9.24
N ASN A 136 14.70 -4.78 -9.21
CA ASN A 136 15.58 -4.99 -10.37
C ASN A 136 16.19 -6.40 -10.40
N TYR A 137 15.67 -7.32 -9.60
CA TYR A 137 16.16 -8.69 -9.49
C TYR A 137 15.38 -9.61 -10.42
N ARG A 138 16.06 -10.57 -10.99
CA ARG A 138 15.41 -11.65 -11.76
C ARG A 138 15.00 -12.83 -10.88
N ASP A 139 15.80 -13.08 -9.84
CA ASP A 139 15.55 -14.13 -8.87
C ASP A 139 14.92 -13.54 -7.60
N SER A 140 13.73 -14.01 -7.25
CA SER A 140 12.98 -13.55 -6.07
C SER A 140 13.72 -13.83 -4.77
N SER A 141 14.55 -14.89 -4.71
CA SER A 141 15.34 -15.21 -3.53
C SER A 141 16.52 -14.26 -3.35
N GLU A 142 17.14 -13.79 -4.44
CA GLU A 142 18.20 -12.78 -4.40
C GLU A 142 17.66 -11.43 -3.92
N PHE A 143 16.49 -11.00 -4.41
CA PHE A 143 15.82 -9.80 -3.89
C PHE A 143 15.55 -9.91 -2.39
N LYS A 144 14.96 -11.04 -1.96
CA LYS A 144 14.65 -11.26 -0.55
C LYS A 144 15.90 -11.17 0.31
N LYS A 145 16.97 -11.86 -0.11
CA LYS A 145 18.26 -11.86 0.60
C LYS A 145 18.85 -10.44 0.70
N ALA A 146 18.89 -9.69 -0.42
CA ALA A 146 19.42 -8.33 -0.42
C ALA A 146 18.61 -7.40 0.48
N ALA A 147 17.30 -7.52 0.51
CA ALA A 147 16.44 -6.75 1.40
C ALA A 147 16.64 -7.12 2.88
N GLU A 148 16.75 -8.41 3.20
CA GLU A 148 17.01 -8.90 4.56
C GLU A 148 18.41 -8.49 5.08
N GLU A 149 19.42 -8.43 4.21
CA GLU A 149 20.76 -7.90 4.54
C GLU A 149 20.73 -6.41 4.93
N GLU A 150 19.78 -5.64 4.38
CA GLU A 150 19.53 -4.25 4.80
C GLU A 150 18.68 -4.16 6.09
N GLY A 151 18.29 -5.27 6.68
CA GLY A 151 17.47 -5.33 7.90
C GLY A 151 15.97 -5.20 7.65
N ILE A 152 15.50 -5.44 6.43
CA ILE A 152 14.07 -5.53 6.11
C ILE A 152 13.53 -6.88 6.59
N LYS A 153 12.38 -6.84 7.27
CA LYS A 153 11.63 -8.02 7.69
C LYS A 153 10.35 -8.14 6.87
N PHE A 154 10.22 -9.19 6.09
CA PHE A 154 9.00 -9.49 5.37
C PHE A 154 7.97 -10.21 6.24
N ILE A 155 6.73 -9.73 6.18
CA ILE A 155 5.57 -10.30 6.88
C ILE A 155 4.59 -10.77 5.81
N ILE A 156 4.46 -12.09 5.66
CA ILE A 156 3.60 -12.70 4.64
C ILE A 156 2.16 -12.77 5.17
N LEU A 157 1.23 -12.23 4.41
CA LEU A 157 -0.18 -12.18 4.72
C LEU A 157 -0.97 -13.21 3.91
N ASP A 158 -1.72 -14.05 4.59
CA ASP A 158 -2.71 -14.94 3.98
C ASP A 158 -4.08 -14.28 3.90
N ASP A 159 -4.38 -13.45 4.87
CA ASP A 159 -5.64 -12.76 5.04
C ASP A 159 -5.39 -11.30 5.43
N PHE A 160 -6.45 -10.53 5.60
CA PHE A 160 -6.33 -9.13 5.95
C PHE A 160 -5.54 -8.91 7.25
N LYS A 161 -4.86 -7.77 7.29
CA LYS A 161 -4.12 -7.30 8.45
C LYS A 161 -4.40 -5.84 8.71
N LYS A 162 -4.75 -5.49 9.94
CA LYS A 162 -4.77 -4.09 10.38
C LYS A 162 -3.33 -3.60 10.47
N ILE A 163 -2.98 -2.62 9.65
CA ILE A 163 -1.63 -2.04 9.57
C ILE A 163 -1.50 -0.81 10.46
N SER A 164 -2.55 0.03 10.49
CA SER A 164 -2.67 1.23 11.31
C SER A 164 -4.10 1.36 11.85
N ASN A 165 -4.43 2.42 12.58
CA ASN A 165 -5.73 2.57 13.26
C ASN A 165 -6.93 2.35 12.34
N ASN A 166 -6.89 2.87 11.12
CA ASN A 166 -7.95 2.72 10.13
C ASN A 166 -7.45 2.21 8.76
N LEU A 167 -6.18 1.75 8.68
CA LEU A 167 -5.56 1.23 7.46
C LEU A 167 -5.41 -0.29 7.55
N TYR A 168 -5.87 -0.99 6.51
CA TYR A 168 -5.88 -2.44 6.42
C TYR A 168 -5.26 -2.89 5.11
N ALA A 169 -4.32 -3.83 5.15
CA ALA A 169 -3.91 -4.60 3.98
C ALA A 169 -4.90 -5.75 3.79
N THR A 170 -5.30 -6.02 2.54
CA THR A 170 -6.28 -7.07 2.25
C THR A 170 -5.71 -8.48 2.40
N GLY A 171 -4.39 -8.63 2.29
CA GLY A 171 -3.79 -9.94 2.05
C GLY A 171 -4.30 -10.51 0.71
N THR A 172 -4.28 -11.82 0.58
CA THR A 172 -4.75 -12.50 -0.63
C THR A 172 -6.22 -12.19 -0.91
N VAL A 173 -6.52 -11.81 -2.17
CA VAL A 173 -7.86 -11.49 -2.65
C VAL A 173 -8.37 -12.62 -3.54
N GLU A 174 -9.51 -13.24 -3.16
CA GLU A 174 -10.15 -14.26 -3.97
C GLU A 174 -10.81 -13.66 -5.22
N ARG A 175 -10.64 -14.32 -6.38
CA ARG A 175 -11.24 -13.92 -7.66
C ARG A 175 -12.59 -14.61 -7.88
N VAL A 176 -13.63 -14.02 -7.29
CA VAL A 176 -14.99 -14.59 -7.33
C VAL A 176 -15.78 -14.06 -8.54
N VAL A 177 -15.83 -12.74 -8.70
CA VAL A 177 -16.62 -12.05 -9.74
C VAL A 177 -15.77 -11.78 -10.98
N GLU A 178 -14.60 -11.17 -10.78
CA GLU A 178 -13.66 -10.89 -11.85
C GLU A 178 -12.61 -11.99 -11.91
N LYS A 179 -12.39 -12.50 -13.12
CA LYS A 179 -11.27 -13.41 -13.38
C LYS A 179 -9.99 -12.59 -13.56
N TYR A 180 -8.86 -13.29 -13.63
CA TYR A 180 -7.57 -12.66 -13.83
C TYR A 180 -7.58 -11.66 -15.00
N ASN A 181 -7.17 -10.43 -14.71
CA ASN A 181 -6.99 -9.35 -15.66
C ASN A 181 -5.58 -8.77 -15.48
N GLY A 182 -4.63 -9.26 -16.25
CA GLY A 182 -3.24 -8.85 -16.15
C GLY A 182 -2.39 -9.40 -17.30
N PRO A 183 -1.07 -9.18 -17.27
CA PRO A 183 -0.16 -9.67 -18.29
C PRO A 183 -0.18 -11.18 -18.35
N LYS A 184 -0.08 -11.72 -19.56
CA LYS A 184 0.00 -13.15 -19.82
C LYS A 184 1.42 -13.52 -20.20
N GLY A 185 1.83 -14.74 -19.89
CA GLY A 185 3.14 -15.25 -20.30
C GLY A 185 4.11 -15.48 -19.16
N PHE A 186 3.67 -15.27 -17.93
CA PHE A 186 4.35 -15.68 -16.72
C PHE A 186 3.90 -17.07 -16.28
N TYR A 187 4.83 -17.84 -15.74
CA TYR A 187 4.59 -19.17 -15.22
C TYR A 187 5.31 -19.36 -13.89
N LEU A 188 4.72 -20.18 -13.01
CA LEU A 188 5.28 -20.48 -11.68
C LEU A 188 6.27 -21.68 -11.72
N ASP A 189 6.44 -22.30 -12.87
CA ASP A 189 7.32 -23.45 -13.06
C ASP A 189 8.15 -23.33 -14.36
N LYS A 190 9.32 -23.96 -14.39
CA LYS A 190 10.22 -23.95 -15.55
C LYS A 190 9.67 -24.70 -16.76
N ASP A 191 8.76 -25.65 -16.52
CA ASP A 191 8.12 -26.44 -17.59
C ASP A 191 6.96 -25.68 -18.24
N LEU A 192 6.65 -24.46 -17.76
CA LEU A 192 5.62 -23.57 -18.27
C LEU A 192 4.22 -24.18 -18.26
N THR A 193 3.94 -25.00 -17.23
CA THR A 193 2.64 -25.72 -17.10
C THR A 193 1.67 -24.99 -16.18
N ILE A 194 2.16 -24.15 -15.26
CA ILE A 194 1.36 -23.43 -14.27
C ILE A 194 1.37 -21.94 -14.58
N PRO A 195 0.36 -21.39 -15.29
CA PRO A 195 0.29 -19.96 -15.54
C PRO A 195 0.22 -19.18 -14.23
N ASP A 196 1.03 -18.13 -14.10
CA ASP A 196 0.89 -17.18 -13.00
C ASP A 196 -0.29 -16.24 -13.28
N ILE A 197 -1.11 -16.05 -12.27
CA ILE A 197 -2.22 -15.10 -12.26
C ILE A 197 -1.98 -13.98 -11.25
N ILE A 198 -0.73 -13.79 -10.82
CA ILE A 198 -0.33 -12.80 -9.81
C ILE A 198 -1.15 -12.95 -8.53
N ARG A 199 -0.96 -14.10 -7.87
CA ARG A 199 -1.73 -14.48 -6.66
C ARG A 199 -1.46 -13.58 -5.48
N ASP A 200 -0.30 -12.95 -5.48
CA ASP A 200 0.19 -12.03 -4.46
C ASP A 200 -0.38 -10.61 -4.57
N ASP A 201 -1.27 -10.34 -5.55
CA ASP A 201 -1.91 -9.03 -5.68
C ASP A 201 -2.83 -8.76 -4.49
N GLN A 202 -2.47 -7.73 -3.72
CA GLN A 202 -3.22 -7.20 -2.59
C GLN A 202 -3.39 -5.69 -2.72
N SER A 203 -4.31 -5.15 -1.94
CA SER A 203 -4.58 -3.72 -1.86
C SER A 203 -4.61 -3.26 -0.41
N VAL A 204 -4.65 -1.95 -0.18
CA VAL A 204 -4.90 -1.37 1.14
C VAL A 204 -6.23 -0.65 1.14
N GLY A 205 -6.97 -0.77 2.23
CA GLY A 205 -8.19 -0.01 2.48
C GLY A 205 -8.02 0.91 3.67
N MET A 206 -8.33 2.20 3.49
CA MET A 206 -8.49 3.15 4.58
C MET A 206 -9.97 3.27 4.92
N LEU A 207 -10.32 2.96 6.17
CA LEU A 207 -11.68 3.08 6.66
C LEU A 207 -11.93 4.50 7.16
N THR A 208 -12.97 5.13 6.63
CA THR A 208 -13.43 6.48 6.99
C THR A 208 -14.87 6.44 7.47
N ASP A 209 -15.41 7.57 7.95
CA ASP A 209 -16.83 7.70 8.32
C ASP A 209 -17.77 7.52 7.12
N ASN A 210 -17.29 7.70 5.89
CA ASN A 210 -18.07 7.51 4.67
C ASN A 210 -17.91 6.11 4.04
N GLY A 211 -17.08 5.24 4.62
CA GLY A 211 -16.75 3.93 4.11
C GLY A 211 -15.29 3.79 3.71
N TRP A 212 -14.99 2.79 2.89
CA TRP A 212 -13.63 2.46 2.47
C TRP A 212 -13.10 3.38 1.36
N ILE A 213 -11.88 3.85 1.51
CA ILE A 213 -11.05 4.33 0.40
C ILE A 213 -10.04 3.24 0.07
N MET A 214 -10.13 2.67 -1.12
CA MET A 214 -9.27 1.59 -1.61
C MET A 214 -8.05 2.17 -2.33
N MET A 215 -6.85 1.71 -1.98
CA MET A 215 -5.62 1.96 -2.72
C MET A 215 -5.16 0.65 -3.36
N SER A 216 -5.01 0.63 -4.68
CA SER A 216 -4.61 -0.55 -5.45
C SER A 216 -3.33 -0.26 -6.24
N GLY A 217 -2.42 -1.24 -6.31
CA GLY A 217 -1.21 -1.14 -7.14
C GLY A 217 -1.57 -1.24 -8.63
N CYS A 218 -1.79 -2.46 -9.11
CA CYS A 218 -2.29 -2.75 -10.46
C CYS A 218 -3.69 -3.35 -10.50
N GLY A 219 -4.19 -3.89 -9.38
CA GLY A 219 -5.53 -4.46 -9.30
C GLY A 219 -5.70 -5.75 -10.11
N HIS A 220 -4.68 -6.61 -10.15
CA HIS A 220 -4.73 -7.89 -10.87
C HIS A 220 -5.77 -8.86 -10.29
N SER A 221 -6.14 -8.69 -9.03
CA SER A 221 -7.21 -9.45 -8.39
C SER A 221 -8.62 -9.00 -8.80
N GLY A 222 -8.73 -7.84 -9.45
CA GLY A 222 -9.98 -7.21 -9.83
C GLY A 222 -10.50 -6.21 -8.80
N ILE A 223 -11.04 -5.10 -9.29
CA ILE A 223 -11.52 -4.00 -8.43
C ILE A 223 -12.76 -4.43 -7.60
N ILE A 224 -13.67 -5.22 -8.20
CA ILE A 224 -14.88 -5.70 -7.51
C ILE A 224 -14.51 -6.73 -6.44
N ASN A 225 -13.62 -7.69 -6.77
CA ASN A 225 -13.14 -8.68 -5.81
C ASN A 225 -12.45 -8.00 -4.61
N THR A 226 -11.61 -6.99 -4.88
CA THR A 226 -10.93 -6.22 -3.83
C THR A 226 -11.93 -5.42 -2.97
N ALA A 227 -12.93 -4.80 -3.59
CA ALA A 227 -14.00 -4.11 -2.87
C ALA A 227 -14.78 -5.06 -1.97
N MET A 228 -15.16 -6.26 -2.49
CA MET A 228 -15.81 -7.30 -1.69
C MET A 228 -14.93 -7.76 -0.51
N LYS A 229 -13.61 -7.89 -0.73
CA LYS A 229 -12.67 -8.24 0.35
C LYS A 229 -12.67 -7.17 1.45
N LEU A 230 -12.61 -5.87 1.11
CA LEU A 230 -12.70 -4.80 2.09
C LEU A 230 -14.03 -4.80 2.84
N GLN A 231 -15.15 -5.00 2.13
CA GLN A 231 -16.48 -5.12 2.76
C GLN A 231 -16.59 -6.33 3.69
N SER A 232 -15.86 -7.41 3.45
CA SER A 232 -15.81 -8.57 4.36
C SER A 232 -15.07 -8.27 5.66
N ILE A 233 -14.11 -7.32 5.66
CA ILE A 233 -13.40 -6.87 6.86
C ILE A 233 -14.32 -6.03 7.74
N LYS A 234 -15.02 -5.08 7.12
CA LYS A 234 -16.06 -4.28 7.74
C LYS A 234 -17.12 -3.95 6.68
N ASN A 235 -18.37 -4.24 6.99
CA ASN A 235 -19.51 -4.05 6.09
C ASN A 235 -19.84 -2.56 5.88
N GLU A 236 -18.91 -1.88 5.20
CA GLU A 236 -19.04 -0.48 4.80
C GLU A 236 -18.82 -0.37 3.27
N PRO A 237 -19.47 0.58 2.59
CA PRO A 237 -19.31 0.74 1.15
C PRO A 237 -17.88 1.15 0.79
N VAL A 238 -17.44 0.83 -0.44
CA VAL A 238 -16.23 1.42 -1.01
C VAL A 238 -16.63 2.80 -1.56
N TYR A 239 -16.21 3.83 -0.87
CA TYR A 239 -16.54 5.24 -1.16
C TYR A 239 -15.66 5.82 -2.27
N GLY A 240 -14.38 5.40 -2.32
CA GLY A 240 -13.43 5.87 -3.31
C GLY A 240 -12.34 4.85 -3.59
N ALA A 241 -11.69 5.00 -4.72
CA ALA A 241 -10.55 4.17 -5.10
C ALA A 241 -9.49 4.99 -5.84
N ILE A 242 -8.21 4.72 -5.55
CA ILE A 242 -7.05 5.33 -6.21
C ILE A 242 -6.02 4.27 -6.55
N GLY A 243 -5.25 4.47 -7.62
CA GLY A 243 -4.16 3.58 -8.06
C GLY A 243 -4.40 2.98 -9.44
N GLY A 244 -3.79 1.82 -9.70
CA GLY A 244 -3.93 1.05 -10.92
C GLY A 244 -5.03 -0.01 -10.81
N PHE A 245 -5.78 -0.23 -11.90
CA PHE A 245 -6.89 -1.18 -11.94
C PHE A 245 -6.90 -2.06 -13.19
N HIS A 246 -5.86 -1.99 -14.00
CA HIS A 246 -5.68 -2.77 -15.23
C HIS A 246 -6.88 -2.75 -16.20
N LEU A 247 -7.56 -1.60 -16.32
CA LEU A 247 -8.80 -1.48 -17.10
C LEU A 247 -8.59 -1.27 -18.60
N PHE A 248 -7.37 -1.03 -19.07
CA PHE A 248 -7.07 -0.63 -20.46
C PHE A 248 -7.39 -1.69 -21.53
N LYS A 249 -7.71 -2.92 -21.15
CA LYS A 249 -8.21 -4.00 -22.02
C LYS A 249 -9.51 -4.62 -21.51
N ALA A 250 -10.16 -3.99 -20.53
CA ALA A 250 -11.44 -4.44 -20.05
C ALA A 250 -12.47 -4.30 -21.15
N SER A 251 -13.34 -5.29 -21.33
CA SER A 251 -14.48 -5.13 -22.22
C SER A 251 -15.43 -4.07 -21.68
N ASP A 252 -16.15 -3.36 -22.56
CA ASP A 252 -17.10 -2.31 -22.18
C ASP A 252 -18.10 -2.74 -21.09
N ASN A 253 -18.39 -4.03 -21.01
CA ASN A 253 -19.26 -4.63 -19.99
C ASN A 253 -18.63 -4.73 -18.61
N THR A 254 -17.30 -4.65 -18.48
CA THR A 254 -16.59 -4.69 -17.19
C THR A 254 -16.43 -3.30 -16.60
N SER A 255 -16.38 -2.28 -17.46
CA SER A 255 -16.13 -0.88 -17.07
C SER A 255 -17.37 -0.15 -16.54
N LEU A 256 -18.58 -0.71 -16.70
CA LEU A 256 -19.86 -0.02 -16.47
C LEU A 256 -20.79 -0.74 -15.48
N LYS A 257 -20.35 -1.76 -14.78
CA LYS A 257 -21.12 -2.44 -13.73
C LYS A 257 -20.47 -2.21 -12.37
#